data_d818fe7af6e77e97b21b38d06417ad16
#
_entry.id   d818fe7af6e77e97b21b38d06417ad16
#
_cell.length_a   1.000
_cell.length_b   1.000
_cell.length_c   1.000
_cell.angle_alpha   90.00
_cell.angle_beta   90.00
_cell.angle_gamma   90.00
#
_symmetry.space_group_name_H-M   'P 1'
#
loop_
_entity.id
_entity.type
_entity.pdbx_description
1 polymer ?
#
loop_
_entity_poly.entity_id
_entity_poly.type
_entity_poly.pdbx_seq_one_letter_code
_entity_poly.pdbx_strand_id
1 'polypeptide(L)'
;LLDWFFVEPYNTLYVHQIDYLITFIVMLLLGSFIGRLSGRLRIELARAKKHMRQRQLLANKTRQARFQAELEHSRAMLLRSISHDLRTPLATIMGASSMLADKELTLSREVIKQQAENIFQQSSLLSQHFDKVMELSRVQQPQQTLALVELDVADIVSAAISRRAQLLNGLPLQTELTGSRCIADSTLLEIALANMLENAVRHGAAPVIVSFTQNNGYYSLQVSNALAPRHHSQRDSGTGLGTAICKAVMQLHDGQFILQAPSGNGVL
;
A
#
# COMPACT_ATOMS: atom_id res chain seq x y z
N LEU A 1 45.39 44.21 -31.50
CA LEU A 1 45.20 45.20 -30.42
C LEU A 1 46.53 45.45 -29.63
N LEU A 2 47.29 44.38 -29.33
CA LEU A 2 48.59 44.52 -28.62
C LEU A 2 49.62 45.33 -29.42
N ASP A 3 49.70 45.12 -30.73
CA ASP A 3 50.62 45.87 -31.61
C ASP A 3 50.29 47.37 -31.69
N TRP A 4 49.00 47.72 -31.54
CA TRP A 4 48.53 49.10 -31.61
C TRP A 4 49.08 49.98 -30.44
N PHE A 5 49.18 49.37 -29.26
CA PHE A 5 49.48 50.08 -28.03
C PHE A 5 50.90 49.83 -27.47
N PHE A 6 51.53 48.72 -27.79
CA PHE A 6 52.71 48.25 -27.10
C PHE A 6 53.99 48.04 -27.96
N VAL A 7 53.84 48.09 -29.31
CA VAL A 7 55.00 47.86 -30.21
C VAL A 7 55.25 49.11 -31.04
N GLU A 8 56.49 49.57 -31.08
CA GLU A 8 56.88 50.71 -31.93
C GLU A 8 56.93 50.28 -33.42
N PRO A 9 56.42 51.12 -34.35
CA PRO A 9 55.75 52.42 -34.17
C PRO A 9 54.31 52.29 -33.67
N TYR A 10 53.96 52.99 -32.59
CA TYR A 10 52.61 52.94 -31.97
C TYR A 10 51.52 53.40 -32.94
N ASN A 11 50.30 52.88 -32.75
CA ASN A 11 49.14 53.19 -33.54
C ASN A 11 49.20 52.76 -35.03
N THR A 12 50.06 51.76 -35.35
CA THR A 12 50.12 51.19 -36.70
C THR A 12 49.95 49.68 -36.63
N LEU A 13 49.23 49.11 -37.65
CA LEU A 13 49.10 47.67 -37.82
C LEU A 13 50.24 47.09 -38.71
N TYR A 14 51.46 47.71 -38.61
CA TYR A 14 52.55 47.36 -39.47
C TYR A 14 53.29 46.13 -38.86
N VAL A 15 53.21 45.01 -39.51
CA VAL A 15 53.89 43.78 -39.07
C VAL A 15 55.24 43.71 -39.76
N HIS A 16 56.31 43.94 -39.02
CA HIS A 16 57.73 44.11 -39.56
C HIS A 16 58.36 42.75 -39.90
N GLN A 17 57.84 41.61 -39.40
CA GLN A 17 58.43 40.32 -39.68
C GLN A 17 57.34 39.32 -40.03
N ILE A 18 57.63 38.48 -41.00
CA ILE A 18 56.67 37.38 -41.50
C ILE A 18 56.23 36.46 -40.38
N ASP A 19 57.13 36.23 -39.38
CA ASP A 19 56.82 35.33 -38.24
C ASP A 19 55.66 35.83 -37.37
N TYR A 20 55.55 37.16 -37.17
CA TYR A 20 54.44 37.74 -36.43
C TYR A 20 53.12 37.63 -37.20
N LEU A 21 53.19 37.74 -38.52
CA LEU A 21 52.01 37.56 -39.35
C LEU A 21 51.46 36.12 -39.33
N ILE A 22 52.37 35.14 -39.38
CA ILE A 22 52.02 33.71 -39.25
C ILE A 22 51.38 33.45 -37.88
N THR A 23 52.01 33.96 -36.83
CA THR A 23 51.50 33.79 -35.44
C THR A 23 50.11 34.42 -35.31
N PHE A 24 49.85 35.59 -35.87
CA PHE A 24 48.55 36.24 -35.86
C PHE A 24 47.50 35.41 -36.59
N ILE A 25 47.80 34.91 -37.79
CA ILE A 25 46.90 34.06 -38.56
C ILE A 25 46.57 32.76 -37.82
N VAL A 26 47.57 32.10 -37.22
CA VAL A 26 47.38 30.89 -36.40
C VAL A 26 46.49 31.15 -35.21
N MET A 27 46.72 32.24 -34.46
CA MET A 27 45.90 32.64 -33.32
C MET A 27 44.43 32.91 -33.74
N LEU A 28 44.23 33.58 -34.88
CA LEU A 28 42.89 33.88 -35.39
C LEU A 28 42.14 32.61 -35.83
N LEU A 29 42.84 31.69 -36.48
CA LEU A 29 42.29 30.39 -36.88
C LEU A 29 41.92 29.53 -35.65
N LEU A 30 42.84 29.46 -34.65
CA LEU A 30 42.60 28.75 -33.40
C LEU A 30 41.42 29.35 -32.62
N GLY A 31 41.36 30.67 -32.50
CA GLY A 31 40.25 31.35 -31.83
C GLY A 31 38.91 31.09 -32.53
N SER A 32 38.90 31.16 -33.87
CA SER A 32 37.70 30.83 -34.66
C SER A 32 37.30 29.36 -34.53
N PHE A 33 38.25 28.43 -34.53
CA PHE A 33 38.01 27.00 -34.34
C PHE A 33 37.43 26.71 -32.95
N ILE A 34 38.05 27.22 -31.90
CA ILE A 34 37.60 27.07 -30.51
C ILE A 34 36.19 27.66 -30.34
N GLY A 35 35.95 28.87 -30.90
CA GLY A 35 34.66 29.52 -30.84
C GLY A 35 33.53 28.68 -31.51
N ARG A 36 33.82 28.14 -32.70
CA ARG A 36 32.87 27.26 -33.43
C ARG A 36 32.65 25.96 -32.68
N LEU A 37 33.70 25.34 -32.14
CA LEU A 37 33.60 24.07 -31.38
C LEU A 37 32.79 24.31 -30.10
N SER A 38 33.06 25.34 -29.33
CA SER A 38 32.34 25.70 -28.11
C SER A 38 30.88 26.01 -28.40
N GLY A 39 30.57 26.71 -29.50
CA GLY A 39 29.21 26.99 -29.93
C GLY A 39 28.44 25.71 -30.25
N ARG A 40 29.04 24.78 -30.99
CA ARG A 40 28.39 23.46 -31.28
C ARG A 40 28.16 22.67 -30.01
N LEU A 41 29.15 22.60 -29.13
CA LEU A 41 29.04 21.85 -27.88
C LEU A 41 27.92 22.41 -26.97
N ARG A 42 27.76 23.73 -26.89
CA ARG A 42 26.66 24.37 -26.14
C ARG A 42 25.30 24.01 -26.71
N ILE A 43 25.15 23.98 -28.02
CA ILE A 43 23.88 23.61 -28.68
C ILE A 43 23.55 22.15 -28.41
N GLU A 44 24.51 21.24 -28.54
CA GLU A 44 24.30 19.80 -28.27
C GLU A 44 23.97 19.54 -26.78
N LEU A 45 24.65 20.22 -25.85
CA LEU A 45 24.33 20.15 -24.41
C LEU A 45 22.92 20.66 -24.12
N ALA A 46 22.51 21.76 -24.75
CA ALA A 46 21.15 22.30 -24.59
C ALA A 46 20.08 21.34 -25.12
N ARG A 47 20.36 20.70 -26.29
CA ARG A 47 19.48 19.65 -26.85
C ARG A 47 19.39 18.44 -25.94
N ALA A 48 20.52 17.94 -25.47
CA ALA A 48 20.58 16.80 -24.54
C ALA A 48 19.82 17.07 -23.25
N LYS A 49 20.00 18.26 -22.64
CA LYS A 49 19.23 18.68 -21.46
C LYS A 49 17.72 18.73 -21.72
N LYS A 50 17.29 19.24 -22.88
CA LYS A 50 15.87 19.28 -23.25
C LYS A 50 15.30 17.88 -23.39
N HIS A 51 16.01 16.96 -24.06
CA HIS A 51 15.59 15.56 -24.18
C HIS A 51 15.54 14.84 -22.84
N MET A 52 16.52 15.07 -21.95
CA MET A 52 16.50 14.49 -20.59
C MET A 52 15.28 14.96 -19.80
N ARG A 53 14.97 16.27 -19.82
CA ARG A 53 13.78 16.82 -19.16
C ARG A 53 12.48 16.21 -19.71
N GLN A 54 12.38 16.09 -21.03
CA GLN A 54 11.20 15.46 -21.65
C GLN A 54 11.06 13.98 -21.25
N ARG A 55 12.16 13.23 -21.25
CA ARG A 55 12.15 11.83 -20.78
C ARG A 55 11.73 11.70 -19.32
N GLN A 56 12.22 12.59 -18.43
CA GLN A 56 11.83 12.61 -17.03
C GLN A 56 10.34 12.92 -16.85
N LEU A 57 9.81 13.91 -17.59
CA LEU A 57 8.38 14.24 -17.55
C LEU A 57 7.50 13.07 -18.03
N LEU A 58 7.89 12.41 -19.13
CA LEU A 58 7.19 11.23 -19.63
C LEU A 58 7.27 10.07 -18.65
N ALA A 59 8.44 9.79 -18.08
CA ALA A 59 8.62 8.74 -17.07
C ALA A 59 7.74 8.97 -15.83
N ASN A 60 7.68 10.23 -15.35
CA ASN A 60 6.82 10.58 -14.22
C ASN A 60 5.33 10.41 -14.55
N LYS A 61 4.89 10.88 -15.74
CA LYS A 61 3.50 10.68 -16.20
C LYS A 61 3.16 9.20 -16.33
N THR A 62 4.07 8.39 -16.89
CA THR A 62 3.85 6.95 -17.03
C THR A 62 3.78 6.27 -15.66
N ARG A 63 4.66 6.66 -14.71
CA ARG A 63 4.61 6.13 -13.34
C ARG A 63 3.30 6.50 -12.64
N GLN A 64 2.86 7.75 -12.77
CA GLN A 64 1.59 8.19 -12.19
C GLN A 64 0.39 7.47 -12.82
N ALA A 65 0.36 7.30 -14.15
CA ALA A 65 -0.70 6.56 -14.83
C ALA A 65 -0.73 5.08 -14.44
N ARG A 66 0.44 4.44 -14.30
CA ARG A 66 0.52 3.05 -13.79
C ARG A 66 -0.01 2.94 -12.36
N PHE A 67 0.39 3.84 -11.48
CA PHE A 67 -0.09 3.85 -10.10
C PHE A 67 -1.61 4.02 -10.02
N GLN A 68 -2.19 4.93 -10.82
CA GLN A 68 -3.64 5.09 -10.92
C GLN A 68 -4.33 3.83 -11.45
N ALA A 69 -3.78 3.22 -12.50
CA ALA A 69 -4.32 1.98 -13.05
C ALA A 69 -4.26 0.81 -12.04
N GLU A 70 -3.20 0.70 -11.26
CA GLU A 70 -3.08 -0.29 -10.19
C GLU A 70 -4.10 -0.06 -9.07
N LEU A 71 -4.34 1.19 -8.68
CA LEU A 71 -5.38 1.54 -7.71
C LEU A 71 -6.78 1.16 -8.22
N GLU A 72 -7.11 1.52 -9.46
CA GLU A 72 -8.40 1.18 -10.07
C GLU A 72 -8.57 -0.34 -10.23
N HIS A 73 -7.51 -1.04 -10.64
CA HIS A 73 -7.52 -2.49 -10.71
C HIS A 73 -7.74 -3.13 -9.33
N SER A 74 -7.05 -2.65 -8.31
CA SER A 74 -7.22 -3.12 -6.93
C SER A 74 -8.66 -2.88 -6.42
N ARG A 75 -9.22 -1.69 -6.69
CA ARG A 75 -10.61 -1.38 -6.36
C ARG A 75 -11.60 -2.30 -7.08
N ALA A 76 -11.40 -2.53 -8.36
CA ALA A 76 -12.27 -3.43 -9.14
C ALA A 76 -12.20 -4.87 -8.64
N MET A 77 -11.01 -5.36 -8.29
CA MET A 77 -10.82 -6.68 -7.68
C MET A 77 -11.55 -6.81 -6.34
N LEU A 78 -11.42 -5.79 -5.46
CA LEU A 78 -12.13 -5.75 -4.18
C LEU A 78 -13.65 -5.77 -4.37
N LEU A 79 -14.19 -4.93 -5.25
CA LEU A 79 -15.64 -4.90 -5.55
C LEU A 79 -16.14 -6.25 -6.10
N ARG A 80 -15.34 -6.91 -6.93
CA ARG A 80 -15.67 -8.24 -7.45
C ARG A 80 -15.70 -9.30 -6.34
N SER A 81 -14.71 -9.28 -5.45
CA SER A 81 -14.64 -10.17 -4.29
C SER A 81 -15.84 -9.95 -3.37
N ILE A 82 -16.12 -8.70 -3.00
CA ILE A 82 -17.27 -8.32 -2.18
C ILE A 82 -18.58 -8.83 -2.80
N SER A 83 -18.78 -8.60 -4.10
CA SER A 83 -20.00 -9.01 -4.81
C SER A 83 -20.17 -10.52 -4.82
N HIS A 84 -19.08 -11.28 -4.96
CA HIS A 84 -19.10 -12.73 -4.88
C HIS A 84 -19.49 -13.20 -3.47
N ASP A 85 -18.86 -12.63 -2.45
CA ASP A 85 -19.00 -13.06 -1.06
C ASP A 85 -20.34 -12.65 -0.44
N LEU A 86 -21.00 -11.62 -0.98
CA LEU A 86 -22.39 -11.27 -0.64
C LEU A 86 -23.41 -12.13 -1.38
N ARG A 87 -23.11 -12.59 -2.60
CA ARG A 87 -24.04 -13.38 -3.40
C ARG A 87 -24.31 -14.76 -2.80
N THR A 88 -23.29 -15.41 -2.27
CA THR A 88 -23.38 -16.76 -1.71
C THR A 88 -24.36 -16.86 -0.53
N PRO A 89 -24.21 -16.08 0.56
CA PRO A 89 -25.17 -16.11 1.66
C PRO A 89 -26.59 -15.67 1.22
N LEU A 90 -26.66 -14.67 0.33
CA LEU A 90 -27.94 -14.22 -0.20
C LEU A 90 -28.67 -15.32 -0.97
N ALA A 91 -27.98 -16.08 -1.83
CA ALA A 91 -28.55 -17.20 -2.56
C ALA A 91 -29.04 -18.29 -1.60
N THR A 92 -28.28 -18.57 -0.52
CA THR A 92 -28.70 -19.55 0.50
C THR A 92 -29.94 -19.08 1.25
N ILE A 93 -30.02 -17.80 1.64
CA ILE A 93 -31.22 -17.22 2.28
C ILE A 93 -32.42 -17.34 1.35
N MET A 94 -32.25 -16.95 0.08
CA MET A 94 -33.34 -17.03 -0.91
C MET A 94 -33.82 -18.47 -1.12
N GLY A 95 -32.88 -19.42 -1.24
CA GLY A 95 -33.23 -20.83 -1.40
C GLY A 95 -33.99 -21.40 -0.18
N ALA A 96 -33.48 -21.14 1.02
CA ALA A 96 -34.13 -21.55 2.26
C ALA A 96 -35.54 -20.90 2.44
N SER A 97 -35.62 -19.60 2.14
CA SER A 97 -36.89 -18.86 2.19
C SER A 97 -37.92 -19.36 1.15
N SER A 98 -37.44 -19.64 -0.08
CA SER A 98 -38.30 -20.20 -1.14
C SER A 98 -38.86 -21.57 -0.74
N MET A 99 -38.03 -22.44 -0.16
CA MET A 99 -38.43 -23.73 0.34
C MET A 99 -39.50 -23.64 1.46
N LEU A 100 -39.32 -22.66 2.38
CA LEU A 100 -40.30 -22.42 3.45
C LEU A 100 -41.61 -21.79 2.95
N ALA A 101 -41.53 -21.05 1.84
CA ALA A 101 -42.68 -20.38 1.24
C ALA A 101 -43.51 -21.30 0.30
N ASP A 102 -42.99 -22.46 -0.07
CA ASP A 102 -43.65 -23.39 -0.99
C ASP A 102 -44.80 -24.10 -0.27
N LYS A 103 -46.01 -23.85 -0.73
CA LYS A 103 -47.24 -24.42 -0.16
C LYS A 103 -47.48 -25.89 -0.55
N GLU A 104 -46.79 -26.37 -1.59
CA GLU A 104 -46.91 -27.76 -2.04
C GLU A 104 -46.02 -28.71 -1.24
N LEU A 105 -45.00 -28.15 -0.54
CA LEU A 105 -44.08 -28.92 0.29
C LEU A 105 -44.59 -29.08 1.72
N THR A 106 -44.84 -30.31 2.14
CA THR A 106 -45.11 -30.64 3.54
C THR A 106 -43.77 -30.83 4.29
N LEU A 107 -43.30 -29.77 4.96
CA LEU A 107 -42.04 -29.81 5.68
C LEU A 107 -42.25 -30.28 7.13
N SER A 108 -41.30 -31.10 7.63
CA SER A 108 -41.27 -31.44 9.05
C SER A 108 -40.82 -30.23 9.89
N ARG A 109 -41.20 -30.25 11.18
CA ARG A 109 -40.81 -29.19 12.13
C ARG A 109 -39.30 -29.01 12.24
N GLU A 110 -38.55 -30.10 12.14
CA GLU A 110 -37.10 -30.13 12.17
C GLU A 110 -36.51 -29.42 10.95
N VAL A 111 -37.05 -29.68 9.75
CA VAL A 111 -36.60 -29.01 8.51
C VAL A 111 -36.90 -27.52 8.55
N ILE A 112 -38.10 -27.13 9.02
CA ILE A 112 -38.46 -25.72 9.19
C ILE A 112 -37.47 -25.02 10.13
N LYS A 113 -37.16 -25.63 11.28
CA LYS A 113 -36.19 -25.10 12.25
C LYS A 113 -34.82 -24.97 11.65
N GLN A 114 -34.36 -26.00 10.94
CA GLN A 114 -33.04 -25.99 10.28
C GLN A 114 -32.94 -24.90 9.22
N GLN A 115 -33.97 -24.70 8.40
CA GLN A 115 -33.96 -23.65 7.39
C GLN A 115 -34.01 -22.25 8.02
N ALA A 116 -34.78 -22.07 9.11
CA ALA A 116 -34.78 -20.82 9.86
C ALA A 116 -33.40 -20.49 10.49
N GLU A 117 -32.74 -21.50 11.06
CA GLU A 117 -31.38 -21.39 11.57
C GLU A 117 -30.37 -21.04 10.47
N ASN A 118 -30.49 -21.68 9.28
CA ASN A 118 -29.65 -21.34 8.13
C ASN A 118 -29.85 -19.88 7.69
N ILE A 119 -31.07 -19.41 7.58
CA ILE A 119 -31.39 -18.02 7.22
C ILE A 119 -30.79 -17.07 8.23
N PHE A 120 -30.91 -17.34 9.53
CA PHE A 120 -30.36 -16.52 10.58
C PHE A 120 -28.82 -16.44 10.52
N GLN A 121 -28.17 -17.60 10.36
CA GLN A 121 -26.70 -17.67 10.25
C GLN A 121 -26.20 -16.91 9.04
N GLN A 122 -26.81 -17.12 7.86
CA GLN A 122 -26.38 -16.43 6.63
C GLN A 122 -26.68 -14.92 6.68
N SER A 123 -27.76 -14.51 7.32
CA SER A 123 -28.06 -13.08 7.55
C SER A 123 -27.06 -12.43 8.48
N SER A 124 -26.64 -13.12 9.54
CA SER A 124 -25.59 -12.65 10.46
C SER A 124 -24.25 -12.51 9.75
N LEU A 125 -23.88 -13.48 8.91
CA LEU A 125 -22.67 -13.44 8.08
C LEU A 125 -22.70 -12.25 7.10
N LEU A 126 -23.85 -12.03 6.46
CA LEU A 126 -24.04 -10.91 5.55
C LEU A 126 -23.86 -9.56 6.26
N SER A 127 -24.42 -9.41 7.48
CA SER A 127 -24.23 -8.23 8.31
C SER A 127 -22.76 -7.98 8.63
N GLN A 128 -22.01 -9.03 9.01
CA GLN A 128 -20.56 -8.92 9.26
C GLN A 128 -19.79 -8.47 8.01
N HIS A 129 -20.16 -8.94 6.82
CA HIS A 129 -19.55 -8.51 5.57
C HIS A 129 -19.84 -7.03 5.28
N PHE A 130 -21.08 -6.58 5.53
CA PHE A 130 -21.44 -5.16 5.40
C PHE A 130 -20.62 -4.27 6.35
N ASP A 131 -20.46 -4.67 7.61
CA ASP A 131 -19.66 -3.93 8.57
C ASP A 131 -18.22 -3.76 8.09
N LYS A 132 -17.62 -4.82 7.53
CA LYS A 132 -16.27 -4.77 6.94
C LYS A 132 -16.17 -3.87 5.72
N VAL A 133 -17.19 -3.87 4.86
CA VAL A 133 -17.25 -2.96 3.70
C VAL A 133 -17.33 -1.52 4.18
N MET A 134 -18.12 -1.24 5.21
CA MET A 134 -18.22 0.10 5.81
C MET A 134 -16.92 0.52 6.49
N GLU A 135 -16.23 -0.37 7.19
CA GLU A 135 -14.90 -0.11 7.76
C GLU A 135 -13.91 0.25 6.63
N LEU A 136 -13.85 -0.54 5.55
CA LEU A 136 -12.99 -0.26 4.40
C LEU A 136 -13.33 1.08 3.73
N SER A 137 -14.63 1.37 3.54
CA SER A 137 -15.10 2.62 2.96
C SER A 137 -14.66 3.84 3.80
N ARG A 138 -14.75 3.74 5.13
CA ARG A 138 -14.27 4.80 6.02
C ARG A 138 -12.77 5.04 5.87
N VAL A 139 -11.98 3.96 5.86
CA VAL A 139 -10.51 4.04 5.73
C VAL A 139 -10.09 4.62 4.36
N GLN A 140 -10.87 4.40 3.30
CA GLN A 140 -10.56 4.85 1.94
C GLN A 140 -11.09 6.24 1.58
N GLN A 141 -11.68 6.98 2.51
CA GLN A 141 -12.19 8.32 2.22
C GLN A 141 -11.06 9.29 1.83
N PRO A 142 -11.18 10.03 0.70
CA PRO A 142 -10.09 10.90 0.20
C PRO A 142 -9.74 12.10 1.09
N GLN A 143 -10.60 12.43 2.08
CA GLN A 143 -10.46 13.58 2.97
C GLN A 143 -10.13 13.17 4.41
N GLN A 144 -9.80 11.92 4.67
CA GLN A 144 -9.49 11.49 6.02
C GLN A 144 -8.13 12.04 6.44
N THR A 145 -8.16 13.09 7.26
CA THR A 145 -6.99 13.56 7.99
C THR A 145 -6.74 12.61 9.16
N LEU A 146 -5.55 12.00 9.19
CA LEU A 146 -5.13 11.17 10.32
C LEU A 146 -5.11 11.99 11.61
N ALA A 147 -5.79 11.51 12.62
CA ALA A 147 -5.68 12.03 13.97
C ALA A 147 -4.48 11.38 14.68
N LEU A 148 -3.27 11.78 14.29
CA LEU A 148 -2.05 11.24 14.88
C LEU A 148 -1.90 11.76 16.31
N VAL A 149 -1.95 10.86 17.27
CA VAL A 149 -1.74 11.14 18.70
C VAL A 149 -0.75 10.11 19.28
N GLU A 150 -0.11 10.49 20.35
CA GLU A 150 0.72 9.56 21.12
C GLU A 150 -0.19 8.61 21.89
N LEU A 151 -0.03 7.31 21.67
CA LEU A 151 -0.91 6.25 22.18
C LEU A 151 -0.11 5.24 22.99
N ASP A 152 -0.73 4.66 24.00
CA ASP A 152 -0.25 3.43 24.62
C ASP A 152 -0.71 2.22 23.77
N VAL A 153 0.23 1.40 23.36
CA VAL A 153 -0.05 0.21 22.54
C VAL A 153 -0.90 -0.80 23.31
N ALA A 154 -0.74 -0.88 24.61
CA ALA A 154 -1.53 -1.78 25.45
C ALA A 154 -3.02 -1.43 25.41
N ASP A 155 -3.37 -0.13 25.39
CA ASP A 155 -4.76 0.31 25.27
C ASP A 155 -5.37 -0.11 23.92
N ILE A 156 -4.62 0.05 22.84
CA ILE A 156 -5.08 -0.35 21.49
C ILE A 156 -5.27 -1.86 21.41
N VAL A 157 -4.33 -2.65 21.96
CA VAL A 157 -4.43 -4.11 21.99
C VAL A 157 -5.67 -4.51 22.80
N SER A 158 -5.88 -3.90 23.95
CA SER A 158 -7.06 -4.15 24.80
C SER A 158 -8.37 -3.80 24.10
N ALA A 159 -8.44 -2.65 23.43
CA ALA A 159 -9.60 -2.23 22.65
C ALA A 159 -9.89 -3.20 21.47
N ALA A 160 -8.88 -3.61 20.72
CA ALA A 160 -9.02 -4.56 19.64
C ALA A 160 -9.48 -5.95 20.11
N ILE A 161 -8.97 -6.42 21.24
CA ILE A 161 -9.41 -7.67 21.88
C ILE A 161 -10.88 -7.54 22.30
N SER A 162 -11.26 -6.44 22.94
CA SER A 162 -12.63 -6.18 23.39
C SER A 162 -13.60 -6.14 22.19
N ARG A 163 -13.20 -5.54 21.10
CA ARG A 163 -13.98 -5.48 19.84
C ARG A 163 -14.24 -6.87 19.23
N ARG A 164 -13.40 -7.85 19.48
CA ARG A 164 -13.52 -9.24 19.01
C ARG A 164 -13.67 -10.25 20.15
N ALA A 165 -14.17 -9.79 21.31
CA ALA A 165 -14.26 -10.61 22.52
C ALA A 165 -15.02 -11.93 22.31
N GLN A 166 -16.11 -11.91 21.55
CA GLN A 166 -16.87 -13.12 21.26
C GLN A 166 -16.07 -14.16 20.44
N LEU A 167 -15.23 -13.69 19.53
CA LEU A 167 -14.41 -14.54 18.67
C LEU A 167 -13.19 -15.09 19.40
N LEU A 168 -12.64 -14.30 20.34
CA LEU A 168 -11.43 -14.60 21.09
C LEU A 168 -11.72 -15.33 22.40
N ASN A 169 -13.00 -15.52 22.76
CA ASN A 169 -13.38 -16.13 24.04
C ASN A 169 -12.83 -17.53 24.20
N GLY A 170 -12.05 -17.75 25.27
CA GLY A 170 -11.44 -19.04 25.59
C GLY A 170 -10.19 -19.39 24.77
N LEU A 171 -9.71 -18.51 23.88
CA LEU A 171 -8.47 -18.72 23.15
C LEU A 171 -7.27 -18.21 23.95
N PRO A 172 -6.15 -18.98 24.05
CA PRO A 172 -4.91 -18.52 24.65
C PRO A 172 -4.29 -17.42 23.78
N LEU A 173 -4.34 -16.19 24.32
CA LEU A 173 -3.75 -14.99 23.72
C LEU A 173 -2.60 -14.53 24.59
N GLN A 174 -1.44 -14.30 23.95
CA GLN A 174 -0.24 -13.77 24.59
C GLN A 174 0.09 -12.40 24.03
N THR A 175 0.60 -11.51 24.87
CA THR A 175 1.01 -10.16 24.44
C THR A 175 2.45 -9.92 24.84
N GLU A 176 3.29 -9.57 23.87
CA GLU A 176 4.71 -9.25 24.03
C GLU A 176 4.93 -7.81 23.55
N LEU A 177 4.78 -6.85 24.45
CA LEU A 177 4.86 -5.42 24.13
C LEU A 177 6.21 -4.88 24.61
N THR A 178 7.12 -4.62 23.66
CA THR A 178 8.42 -4.00 23.94
C THR A 178 8.35 -2.54 23.50
N GLY A 179 8.26 -1.62 24.46
CA GLY A 179 7.94 -0.22 24.23
C GLY A 179 6.42 -0.01 24.33
N SER A 180 6.01 1.05 24.99
CA SER A 180 4.59 1.24 25.29
C SER A 180 3.91 2.26 24.42
N ARG A 181 4.63 3.09 23.67
CA ARG A 181 4.04 4.23 22.96
C ARG A 181 4.35 4.28 21.49
N CYS A 182 3.35 4.68 20.71
CA CYS A 182 3.50 4.96 19.29
C CYS A 182 2.68 6.21 18.90
N ILE A 183 3.01 6.81 17.75
CA ILE A 183 2.25 7.91 17.18
C ILE A 183 1.41 7.34 16.04
N ALA A 184 0.09 7.29 16.22
CA ALA A 184 -0.83 6.74 15.24
C ALA A 184 -2.25 7.29 15.42
N ASP A 185 -3.14 6.97 14.50
CA ASP A 185 -4.58 7.14 14.67
C ASP A 185 -5.13 5.91 15.42
N SER A 186 -5.64 6.15 16.66
CA SER A 186 -6.11 5.09 17.55
C SER A 186 -7.19 4.22 16.93
N THR A 187 -8.18 4.85 16.31
CA THR A 187 -9.34 4.17 15.72
C THR A 187 -8.93 3.28 14.54
N LEU A 188 -8.07 3.81 13.69
CA LEU A 188 -7.60 3.07 12.52
C LEU A 188 -6.68 1.91 12.91
N LEU A 189 -5.80 2.12 13.88
CA LEU A 189 -4.90 1.08 14.35
C LEU A 189 -5.67 -0.04 15.09
N GLU A 190 -6.69 0.31 15.90
CA GLU A 190 -7.61 -0.63 16.53
C GLU A 190 -8.33 -1.48 15.47
N ILE A 191 -8.86 -0.87 14.40
CA ILE A 191 -9.53 -1.58 13.30
C ILE A 191 -8.56 -2.54 12.62
N ALA A 192 -7.34 -2.11 12.33
CA ALA A 192 -6.34 -2.97 11.70
C ALA A 192 -6.00 -4.18 12.59
N LEU A 193 -5.71 -3.94 13.88
CA LEU A 193 -5.37 -4.99 14.82
C LEU A 193 -6.54 -5.97 15.03
N ALA A 194 -7.76 -5.48 15.14
CA ALA A 194 -8.95 -6.33 15.25
C ALA A 194 -9.12 -7.25 14.01
N ASN A 195 -8.83 -6.75 12.82
CA ASN A 195 -8.84 -7.57 11.60
C ASN A 195 -7.69 -8.59 11.55
N MET A 196 -6.49 -8.23 12.05
CA MET A 196 -5.37 -9.16 12.18
C MET A 196 -5.70 -10.30 13.16
N LEU A 197 -6.28 -9.98 14.33
CA LEU A 197 -6.71 -10.96 15.31
C LEU A 197 -7.79 -11.90 14.75
N GLU A 198 -8.77 -11.37 14.04
CA GLU A 198 -9.79 -12.18 13.40
C GLU A 198 -9.19 -13.15 12.36
N ASN A 199 -8.23 -12.69 11.56
CA ASN A 199 -7.52 -13.54 10.60
C ASN A 199 -6.73 -14.65 11.30
N ALA A 200 -6.04 -14.34 12.39
CA ALA A 200 -5.27 -15.30 13.17
C ALA A 200 -6.17 -16.43 13.73
N VAL A 201 -7.36 -16.08 14.19
CA VAL A 201 -8.34 -17.05 14.73
C VAL A 201 -8.98 -17.89 13.63
N ARG A 202 -9.37 -17.27 12.52
CA ARG A 202 -10.07 -17.97 11.41
C ARG A 202 -9.17 -18.92 10.63
N HIS A 203 -7.90 -18.53 10.45
CA HIS A 203 -6.98 -19.25 9.56
C HIS A 203 -5.82 -19.94 10.28
N GLY A 204 -5.71 -19.78 11.60
CA GLY A 204 -4.66 -20.34 12.43
C GLY A 204 -5.17 -21.19 13.56
N ALA A 205 -4.23 -21.58 14.40
CA ALA A 205 -4.48 -22.28 15.66
C ALA A 205 -3.85 -21.49 16.83
N ALA A 206 -4.34 -21.78 18.04
CA ALA A 206 -3.77 -21.23 19.26
C ALA A 206 -2.32 -21.75 19.51
N PRO A 207 -1.46 -20.98 20.19
CA PRO A 207 -1.71 -19.66 20.76
C PRO A 207 -1.68 -18.54 19.69
N VAL A 208 -2.42 -17.45 19.94
CA VAL A 208 -2.30 -16.20 19.19
C VAL A 208 -1.39 -15.27 19.99
N ILE A 209 -0.35 -14.74 19.34
CA ILE A 209 0.64 -13.86 19.98
C ILE A 209 0.57 -12.50 19.31
N VAL A 210 0.39 -11.45 20.10
CA VAL A 210 0.48 -10.06 19.65
C VAL A 210 1.79 -9.50 20.16
N SER A 211 2.67 -9.10 19.26
CA SER A 211 3.94 -8.47 19.62
C SER A 211 4.05 -7.07 19.05
N PHE A 212 4.69 -6.18 19.81
CA PHE A 212 5.01 -4.83 19.40
C PHE A 212 6.48 -4.55 19.69
N THR A 213 7.17 -4.00 18.69
CA THR A 213 8.56 -3.59 18.83
C THR A 213 8.79 -2.22 18.20
N GLN A 214 9.71 -1.47 18.80
CA GLN A 214 10.18 -0.19 18.28
C GLN A 214 11.65 -0.29 17.93
N ASN A 215 12.00 -0.10 16.67
CA ASN A 215 13.38 -0.13 16.18
C ASN A 215 13.65 1.05 15.24
N ASN A 216 14.72 1.81 15.49
CA ASN A 216 15.25 2.85 14.59
C ASN A 216 14.18 3.83 14.03
N GLY A 217 13.20 4.22 14.87
CA GLY A 217 12.14 5.14 14.45
C GLY A 217 10.96 4.51 13.70
N TYR A 218 10.94 3.18 13.57
CA TYR A 218 9.82 2.41 13.04
C TYR A 218 9.13 1.63 14.16
N TYR A 219 7.82 1.52 14.04
CA TYR A 219 6.99 0.67 14.88
C TYR A 219 6.61 -0.59 14.12
N SER A 220 6.68 -1.74 14.76
CA SER A 220 6.25 -3.02 14.22
C SER A 220 5.22 -3.65 15.14
N LEU A 221 3.99 -3.81 14.64
CA LEU A 221 2.91 -4.52 15.30
C LEU A 221 2.69 -5.84 14.55
N GLN A 222 2.84 -6.95 15.23
CA GLN A 222 2.74 -8.29 14.63
C GLN A 222 1.70 -9.11 15.36
N VAL A 223 0.90 -9.86 14.60
CA VAL A 223 0.02 -10.91 15.12
C VAL A 223 0.44 -12.22 14.51
N SER A 224 0.82 -13.17 15.33
CA SER A 224 1.22 -14.53 14.92
C SER A 224 0.33 -15.59 15.57
N ASN A 225 0.19 -16.71 14.90
CA ASN A 225 -0.62 -17.84 15.34
C ASN A 225 0.06 -19.16 14.94
N ALA A 226 -0.22 -20.23 15.63
CA ALA A 226 0.21 -21.57 15.24
C ALA A 226 -0.50 -22.03 13.96
N LEU A 227 0.10 -22.99 13.25
CA LEU A 227 -0.50 -23.60 12.07
C LEU A 227 -1.72 -24.46 12.48
N ALA A 228 -2.85 -24.23 11.83
CA ALA A 228 -3.99 -25.13 11.99
C ALA A 228 -3.69 -26.51 11.37
N PRO A 229 -4.04 -27.61 12.03
CA PRO A 229 -3.93 -28.94 11.44
C PRO A 229 -4.70 -29.02 10.12
N ARG A 230 -4.11 -29.62 9.08
CA ARG A 230 -4.62 -29.64 7.70
C ARG A 230 -6.03 -30.25 7.52
N HIS A 231 -6.66 -30.78 8.57
CA HIS A 231 -7.96 -31.49 8.50
C HIS A 231 -9.19 -30.57 8.57
N HIS A 232 -9.05 -29.27 8.75
CA HIS A 232 -10.17 -28.32 8.80
C HIS A 232 -10.13 -27.27 7.70
N SER A 233 -9.57 -27.61 6.54
CA SER A 233 -9.71 -26.79 5.35
C SER A 233 -11.07 -27.01 4.67
N GLN A 234 -12.17 -26.71 5.35
CA GLN A 234 -13.22 -26.00 4.66
C GLN A 234 -12.56 -24.67 4.26
N ARG A 235 -12.33 -24.51 2.97
CA ARG A 235 -11.94 -23.25 2.34
C ARG A 235 -13.07 -22.24 2.56
N ASP A 236 -13.18 -21.72 3.78
CA ASP A 236 -13.76 -20.42 3.95
C ASP A 236 -12.78 -19.49 3.23
N SER A 237 -13.10 -19.24 1.97
CA SER A 237 -12.43 -18.25 1.15
C SER A 237 -12.69 -16.93 1.86
N GLY A 238 -11.78 -16.57 2.75
CA GLY A 238 -11.86 -15.30 3.45
C GLY A 238 -11.98 -14.21 2.41
N THR A 239 -12.92 -13.29 2.60
CA THR A 239 -13.24 -12.19 1.66
C THR A 239 -12.04 -11.34 1.24
N GLY A 240 -10.88 -11.51 1.88
CA GLY A 240 -9.72 -10.65 1.70
C GLY A 240 -9.95 -9.22 2.20
N LEU A 241 -11.16 -8.91 2.67
CA LEU A 241 -11.52 -7.57 3.17
C LEU A 241 -10.68 -7.17 4.39
N GLY A 242 -10.46 -8.09 5.34
CA GLY A 242 -9.62 -7.81 6.51
C GLY A 242 -8.20 -7.41 6.13
N THR A 243 -7.57 -8.13 5.19
CA THR A 243 -6.23 -7.78 4.69
C THR A 243 -6.23 -6.47 3.89
N ALA A 244 -7.31 -6.18 3.15
CA ALA A 244 -7.46 -4.92 2.44
C ALA A 244 -7.60 -3.73 3.41
N ILE A 245 -8.34 -3.88 4.51
CA ILE A 245 -8.46 -2.88 5.57
C ILE A 245 -7.07 -2.63 6.21
N CYS A 246 -6.36 -3.69 6.60
CA CYS A 246 -5.02 -3.55 7.17
C CYS A 246 -4.05 -2.82 6.22
N LYS A 247 -4.05 -3.17 4.94
CA LYS A 247 -3.23 -2.48 3.92
C LYS A 247 -3.60 -1.00 3.81
N ALA A 248 -4.89 -0.68 3.75
CA ALA A 248 -5.35 0.69 3.63
C ALA A 248 -4.98 1.54 4.86
N VAL A 249 -5.13 0.98 6.07
CA VAL A 249 -4.72 1.65 7.33
C VAL A 249 -3.21 1.91 7.34
N MET A 250 -2.40 0.91 6.96
CA MET A 250 -0.93 1.08 6.93
C MET A 250 -0.50 2.11 5.88
N GLN A 251 -1.14 2.13 4.70
CA GLN A 251 -0.86 3.14 3.67
C GLN A 251 -1.16 4.57 4.15
N LEU A 252 -2.22 4.78 4.92
CA LEU A 252 -2.51 6.07 5.53
C LEU A 252 -1.44 6.51 6.55
N HIS A 253 -0.82 5.56 7.25
CA HIS A 253 0.25 5.80 8.22
C HIS A 253 1.66 5.79 7.59
N ASP A 254 1.79 5.86 6.25
CA ASP A 254 3.06 5.71 5.51
C ASP A 254 3.82 4.42 5.85
N GLY A 255 3.08 3.39 6.29
CA GLY A 255 3.59 2.09 6.69
C GLY A 255 3.36 0.99 5.66
N GLN A 256 3.76 -0.23 6.02
CA GLN A 256 3.59 -1.42 5.19
C GLN A 256 2.84 -2.51 5.96
N PHE A 257 1.96 -3.23 5.27
CA PHE A 257 1.34 -4.45 5.77
C PHE A 257 1.94 -5.65 5.05
N ILE A 258 2.49 -6.60 5.83
CA ILE A 258 3.13 -7.81 5.33
C ILE A 258 2.38 -9.01 5.88
N LEU A 259 1.90 -9.88 4.99
CA LEU A 259 1.33 -11.17 5.34
C LEU A 259 2.36 -12.24 4.97
N GLN A 260 2.89 -12.93 5.98
CA GLN A 260 3.85 -14.01 5.78
C GLN A 260 3.11 -15.34 5.75
N ALA A 261 3.39 -16.17 4.75
CA ALA A 261 2.93 -17.55 4.73
C ALA A 261 3.77 -18.37 5.74
N PRO A 262 3.19 -19.37 6.42
CA PRO A 262 3.93 -20.20 7.35
C PRO A 262 5.08 -20.89 6.62
N SER A 263 6.30 -20.57 6.99
CA SER A 263 7.47 -21.36 6.61
C SER A 263 7.43 -22.68 7.38
N GLY A 264 7.56 -23.79 6.69
CA GLY A 264 7.26 -25.16 7.13
C GLY A 264 7.96 -25.71 8.37
N ASN A 265 8.61 -24.92 9.19
CA ASN A 265 9.26 -25.33 10.45
C ASN A 265 9.35 -24.17 11.43
N GLY A 266 8.26 -23.60 11.87
CA GLY A 266 8.40 -22.62 12.93
C GLY A 266 7.13 -21.82 13.19
N VAL A 267 6.94 -21.56 14.45
CA VAL A 267 6.13 -20.44 14.96
C VAL A 267 6.64 -19.17 14.28
N LEU A 268 5.78 -18.48 13.56
CA LEU A 268 6.04 -17.11 13.10
C LEU A 268 5.54 -16.13 14.15
#